data_849558937b1f11a412451745c47bc02d
#
_entry.id   849558937b1f11a412451745c47bc02d
#
_cell.length_a   1.000
_cell.length_b   1.000
_cell.length_c   1.000
_cell.angle_alpha   90.00
_cell.angle_beta   90.00
_cell.angle_gamma   90.00
#
_symmetry.space_group_name_H-M   'P 1'
#
loop_
_entity.id
_entity.type
_entity.pdbx_description
1 polymer ?
#
loop_
_entity_poly.entity_id
_entity_poly.type
_entity_poly.pdbx_seq_one_letter_code
_entity_poly.pdbx_strand_id
1 'polypeptide(L)'
;LPNTNRPLSSLLKRIVLPFLVVSFVLCFESCSLGSFVVVYFNTYYNATRLFSDAEEEIRTQQAAGFKQGPQIFLPPFNLQSGTRTKLTSVIEKCSKLLQYHPESSLVDDALLLIGKAYYYQDENQKAERKFKELLQGYPQSDL
;
A
#
# COMPACT_ATOMS: atom_id res chain seq x y z
N LEU A 1 10.49 -64.03 -30.91
CA LEU A 1 9.84 -63.47 -29.71
C LEU A 1 10.63 -62.23 -29.28
N PRO A 2 10.03 -61.01 -29.21
CA PRO A 2 10.74 -59.81 -28.79
C PRO A 2 11.02 -59.85 -27.28
N ASN A 3 12.27 -59.61 -26.93
CA ASN A 3 12.78 -59.60 -25.56
C ASN A 3 12.22 -58.36 -24.82
N THR A 4 11.26 -58.60 -23.91
CA THR A 4 10.54 -57.59 -23.13
C THR A 4 11.21 -57.22 -21.78
N ASN A 5 12.49 -57.51 -21.63
CA ASN A 5 13.24 -57.15 -20.38
C ASN A 5 13.88 -55.77 -20.46
N ARG A 6 13.05 -54.72 -20.65
CA ARG A 6 13.53 -53.35 -20.28
C ARG A 6 13.31 -53.20 -18.78
N PRO A 7 14.35 -52.91 -18.00
CA PRO A 7 14.18 -52.73 -16.57
C PRO A 7 13.24 -51.57 -16.26
N LEU A 8 12.17 -51.85 -15.53
CA LEU A 8 11.11 -50.91 -15.12
C LEU A 8 11.72 -49.64 -14.50
N SER A 9 12.92 -49.75 -13.92
CA SER A 9 13.72 -48.67 -13.36
C SER A 9 14.16 -47.60 -14.37
N SER A 10 14.39 -47.96 -15.64
CA SER A 10 14.82 -46.98 -16.66
C SER A 10 13.66 -46.18 -17.26
N LEU A 11 12.49 -46.78 -17.36
CA LEU A 11 11.26 -46.10 -17.73
C LEU A 11 10.79 -45.16 -16.61
N LEU A 12 10.85 -45.61 -15.36
CA LEU A 12 10.52 -44.81 -14.20
C LEU A 12 11.44 -43.57 -14.09
N LYS A 13 12.73 -43.71 -14.29
CA LYS A 13 13.69 -42.59 -14.31
C LYS A 13 13.42 -41.58 -15.46
N ARG A 14 13.03 -42.07 -16.64
CA ARG A 14 12.76 -41.21 -17.80
C ARG A 14 11.49 -40.37 -17.65
N ILE A 15 10.52 -40.84 -16.89
CA ILE A 15 9.22 -40.15 -16.69
C ILE A 15 9.23 -39.34 -15.38
N VAL A 16 9.75 -39.91 -14.29
CA VAL A 16 9.74 -39.30 -12.96
C VAL A 16 10.73 -38.13 -12.85
N LEU A 17 11.91 -38.24 -13.49
CA LEU A 17 12.90 -37.18 -13.43
C LEU A 17 12.46 -35.84 -14.05
N PRO A 18 11.88 -35.81 -15.28
CA PRO A 18 11.36 -34.56 -15.84
C PRO A 18 10.15 -34.04 -15.07
N PHE A 19 9.31 -34.93 -14.53
CA PHE A 19 8.17 -34.50 -13.69
C PHE A 19 8.61 -33.86 -12.37
N LEU A 20 9.67 -34.38 -11.75
CA LEU A 20 10.31 -33.82 -10.55
C LEU A 20 10.93 -32.45 -10.85
N VAL A 21 11.60 -32.29 -12.00
CA VAL A 21 12.19 -31.02 -12.42
C VAL A 21 11.11 -29.97 -12.69
N VAL A 22 10.04 -30.32 -13.38
CA VAL A 22 8.91 -29.41 -13.64
C VAL A 22 8.22 -29.01 -12.34
N SER A 23 7.99 -29.97 -11.41
CA SER A 23 7.41 -29.71 -10.09
C SER A 23 8.32 -28.78 -9.26
N PHE A 24 9.63 -28.97 -9.32
CA PHE A 24 10.61 -28.14 -8.62
C PHE A 24 10.65 -26.71 -9.19
N VAL A 25 10.58 -26.53 -10.51
CA VAL A 25 10.52 -25.20 -11.16
C VAL A 25 9.24 -24.48 -10.79
N LEU A 26 8.09 -25.17 -10.78
CA LEU A 26 6.79 -24.57 -10.39
C LEU A 26 6.75 -24.15 -8.93
N CYS A 27 7.50 -24.82 -8.03
CA CYS A 27 7.61 -24.42 -6.63
C CYS A 27 8.43 -23.13 -6.43
N PHE A 28 9.40 -22.84 -7.29
CA PHE A 28 10.20 -21.61 -7.18
C PHE A 28 9.42 -20.34 -7.58
N GLU A 29 8.51 -20.44 -8.51
CA GLU A 29 7.70 -19.31 -8.93
C GLU A 29 6.63 -18.89 -7.89
N SER A 30 6.17 -19.82 -7.06
CA SER A 30 5.12 -19.57 -6.05
C SER A 30 5.60 -18.75 -4.85
N CYS A 31 6.89 -18.76 -4.50
CA CYS A 31 7.41 -17.98 -3.36
C CYS A 31 7.59 -16.49 -3.63
N SER A 32 7.78 -16.08 -4.88
CA SER A 32 8.02 -14.68 -5.25
C SER A 32 6.74 -13.84 -5.18
N LEU A 33 5.63 -14.37 -5.65
CA LEU A 33 4.33 -13.67 -5.69
C LEU A 33 3.73 -13.45 -4.29
N GLY A 34 3.86 -14.42 -3.39
CA GLY A 34 3.30 -14.33 -2.04
C GLY A 34 3.97 -13.26 -1.18
N SER A 35 5.30 -13.13 -1.25
CA SER A 35 6.04 -12.11 -0.49
C SER A 35 5.75 -10.69 -0.98
N PHE A 36 5.54 -10.52 -2.28
CA PHE A 36 5.24 -9.23 -2.91
C PHE A 36 3.87 -8.68 -2.46
N VAL A 37 2.84 -9.53 -2.45
CA VAL A 37 1.49 -9.17 -1.99
C VAL A 37 1.50 -8.79 -0.51
N VAL A 38 2.18 -9.57 0.34
CA VAL A 38 2.26 -9.29 1.78
C VAL A 38 2.96 -7.96 2.07
N VAL A 39 4.08 -7.67 1.41
CA VAL A 39 4.82 -6.40 1.59
C VAL A 39 3.96 -5.21 1.14
N TYR A 40 3.23 -5.35 0.06
CA TYR A 40 2.35 -4.35 -0.49
C TYR A 40 1.19 -3.97 0.45
N PHE A 41 0.39 -4.96 0.88
CA PHE A 41 -0.70 -4.71 1.84
C PHE A 41 -0.18 -4.21 3.18
N ASN A 42 0.96 -4.72 3.65
CA ASN A 42 1.59 -4.26 4.87
C ASN A 42 2.02 -2.77 4.77
N THR A 43 2.52 -2.33 3.61
CA THR A 43 2.92 -0.93 3.39
C THR A 43 1.72 0.01 3.47
N TYR A 44 0.61 -0.34 2.80
CA TYR A 44 -0.63 0.43 2.84
C TYR A 44 -1.25 0.43 4.24
N TYR A 45 -1.37 -0.73 4.87
CA TYR A 45 -1.89 -0.86 6.24
C TYR A 45 -1.10 -0.01 7.25
N ASN A 46 0.23 -0.03 7.15
CA ASN A 46 1.07 0.80 8.00
C ASN A 46 0.90 2.30 7.71
N ALA A 47 0.69 2.69 6.45
CA ALA A 47 0.39 4.07 6.11
C ALA A 47 -0.95 4.53 6.72
N THR A 48 -2.00 3.73 6.58
CA THR A 48 -3.32 4.00 7.14
C THR A 48 -3.28 4.13 8.66
N ARG A 49 -2.56 3.23 9.33
CA ARG A 49 -2.38 3.28 10.78
C ARG A 49 -1.66 4.56 11.23
N LEU A 50 -0.54 4.90 10.59
CA LEU A 50 0.19 6.13 10.88
C LEU A 50 -0.66 7.38 10.64
N PHE A 51 -1.50 7.35 9.60
CA PHE A 51 -2.43 8.43 9.31
C PHE A 51 -3.49 8.57 10.39
N SER A 52 -4.11 7.47 10.81
CA SER A 52 -5.10 7.45 11.88
C SER A 52 -4.52 7.98 13.21
N ASP A 53 -3.30 7.56 13.56
CA ASP A 53 -2.60 8.05 14.76
C ASP A 53 -2.34 9.57 14.66
N ALA A 54 -1.92 10.06 13.50
CA ALA A 54 -1.69 11.49 13.26
C ALA A 54 -3.01 12.30 13.31
N GLU A 55 -4.08 11.78 12.70
CA GLU A 55 -5.39 12.43 12.69
C GLU A 55 -6.00 12.55 14.08
N GLU A 56 -5.83 11.53 14.91
CA GLU A 56 -6.28 11.56 16.32
C GLU A 56 -5.51 12.60 17.14
N GLU A 57 -4.19 12.73 16.95
CA GLU A 57 -3.38 13.76 17.58
C GLU A 57 -3.85 15.16 17.16
N ILE A 58 -4.11 15.38 15.85
CA ILE A 58 -4.60 16.65 15.32
C ILE A 58 -5.98 16.97 15.91
N ARG A 59 -6.89 16.00 15.95
CA ARG A 59 -8.23 16.17 16.53
C ARG A 59 -8.17 16.57 17.99
N THR A 60 -7.30 15.92 18.75
CA THR A 60 -7.10 16.22 20.18
C THR A 60 -6.58 17.63 20.38
N GLN A 61 -5.64 18.07 19.54
CA GLN A 61 -5.10 19.44 19.60
C GLN A 61 -6.17 20.48 19.24
N GLN A 62 -6.97 20.24 18.21
CA GLN A 62 -8.07 21.12 17.82
C GLN A 62 -9.12 21.21 18.93
N ALA A 63 -9.52 20.09 19.52
CA ALA A 63 -10.48 20.07 20.62
C ALA A 63 -10.00 20.89 21.83
N ALA A 64 -8.70 20.86 22.12
CA ALA A 64 -8.10 21.70 23.16
C ALA A 64 -8.14 23.21 22.79
N GLY A 65 -7.95 23.55 21.52
CA GLY A 65 -8.02 24.93 21.01
C GLY A 65 -9.45 25.52 21.07
N PHE A 66 -10.49 24.73 20.79
CA PHE A 66 -11.89 25.19 20.86
C PHE A 66 -12.36 25.55 22.27
N LYS A 67 -11.70 25.07 23.32
CA LYS A 67 -12.01 25.45 24.71
C LYS A 67 -11.70 26.94 25.02
N GLN A 68 -10.99 27.64 24.15
CA GLN A 68 -10.61 29.06 24.31
C GLN A 68 -11.66 30.06 23.80
N GLY A 69 -12.80 29.60 23.28
CA GLY A 69 -13.91 30.44 22.81
C GLY A 69 -14.27 30.21 21.34
N PRO A 70 -15.40 30.77 20.87
CA PRO A 70 -15.84 30.62 19.49
C PRO A 70 -14.88 31.31 18.54
N GLN A 71 -14.27 30.55 17.64
CA GLN A 71 -13.42 31.08 16.58
C GLN A 71 -14.21 31.09 15.27
N ILE A 72 -14.21 32.24 14.59
CA ILE A 72 -14.87 32.43 13.28
C ILE A 72 -14.10 31.69 12.16
N PHE A 73 -12.78 31.52 12.33
CA PHE A 73 -11.91 30.81 11.41
C PHE A 73 -11.24 29.64 12.12
N LEU A 74 -11.16 28.51 11.42
CA LEU A 74 -10.34 27.39 11.89
C LEU A 74 -8.88 27.85 11.95
N PRO A 75 -8.19 27.71 13.09
CA PRO A 75 -6.77 28.03 13.16
C PRO A 75 -6.00 27.09 12.23
N PRO A 76 -4.86 27.55 11.68
CA PRO A 76 -3.97 26.69 10.94
C PRO A 76 -3.55 25.49 11.81
N PHE A 77 -3.33 24.32 11.19
CA PHE A 77 -2.88 23.13 11.91
C PHE A 77 -1.48 23.39 12.50
N ASN A 78 -1.40 23.60 13.79
CA ASN A 78 -0.11 23.72 14.48
C ASN A 78 0.41 22.32 14.81
N LEU A 79 0.94 21.64 13.79
CA LEU A 79 1.41 20.27 13.93
C LEU A 79 2.68 20.18 14.78
N GLN A 80 2.65 19.31 15.78
CA GLN A 80 3.85 18.87 16.46
C GLN A 80 4.80 18.17 15.48
N SER A 81 6.11 18.22 15.74
CA SER A 81 7.11 17.60 14.86
C SER A 81 6.88 16.11 14.65
N GLY A 82 6.46 15.38 15.68
CA GLY A 82 6.13 13.96 15.60
C GLY A 82 4.95 13.67 14.66
N THR A 83 3.87 14.45 14.74
CA THR A 83 2.69 14.33 13.87
C THR A 83 3.05 14.63 12.43
N ARG A 84 3.86 15.68 12.19
CA ARG A 84 4.37 16.01 10.85
C ARG A 84 5.21 14.87 10.26
N THR A 85 6.08 14.24 11.06
CA THR A 85 6.88 13.09 10.63
C THR A 85 6.00 11.89 10.25
N LYS A 86 4.94 11.61 11.02
CA LYS A 86 3.98 10.55 10.68
C LYS A 86 3.31 10.82 9.33
N LEU A 87 2.80 12.04 9.11
CA LEU A 87 2.18 12.42 7.83
C LEU A 87 3.16 12.34 6.65
N THR A 88 4.41 12.73 6.83
CA THR A 88 5.46 12.57 5.81
C THR A 88 5.70 11.11 5.49
N SER A 89 5.76 10.24 6.50
CA SER A 89 5.89 8.79 6.31
C SER A 89 4.68 8.18 5.59
N VAL A 90 3.47 8.70 5.81
CA VAL A 90 2.27 8.30 5.05
C VAL A 90 2.44 8.64 3.57
N ILE A 91 2.83 9.88 3.26
CA ILE A 91 3.06 10.33 1.88
C ILE A 91 4.10 9.43 1.18
N GLU A 92 5.23 9.14 1.84
CA GLU A 92 6.27 8.29 1.28
C GLU A 92 5.78 6.86 0.99
N LYS A 93 5.08 6.24 1.94
CA LYS A 93 4.56 4.87 1.80
C LYS A 93 3.51 4.77 0.70
N CYS A 94 2.55 5.70 0.69
CA CYS A 94 1.53 5.74 -0.35
C CYS A 94 2.12 6.09 -1.73
N SER A 95 3.11 6.99 -1.80
CA SER A 95 3.81 7.29 -3.07
C SER A 95 4.55 6.08 -3.64
N LYS A 96 5.18 5.26 -2.78
CA LYS A 96 5.78 3.99 -3.20
C LYS A 96 4.74 3.03 -3.76
N LEU A 97 3.55 2.96 -3.13
CA LEU A 97 2.44 2.16 -3.63
C LEU A 97 2.03 2.61 -5.04
N LEU A 98 1.82 3.91 -5.27
CA LEU A 98 1.49 4.45 -6.58
C LEU A 98 2.57 4.16 -7.63
N GLN A 99 3.84 4.24 -7.24
CA GLN A 99 4.97 4.02 -8.14
C GLN A 99 5.14 2.56 -8.56
N TYR A 100 5.01 1.62 -7.62
CA TYR A 100 5.31 0.22 -7.86
C TYR A 100 4.07 -0.62 -8.20
N HIS A 101 2.87 -0.10 -7.93
CA HIS A 101 1.60 -0.82 -8.08
C HIS A 101 0.48 0.06 -8.65
N PRO A 102 0.69 0.69 -9.81
CA PRO A 102 -0.28 1.63 -10.39
C PRO A 102 -1.63 0.98 -10.75
N GLU A 103 -1.65 -0.35 -10.93
CA GLU A 103 -2.86 -1.12 -11.28
C GLU A 103 -3.62 -1.66 -10.06
N SER A 104 -3.23 -1.24 -8.86
CA SER A 104 -3.87 -1.73 -7.65
C SER A 104 -5.19 -1.05 -7.36
N SER A 105 -6.11 -1.81 -6.75
CA SER A 105 -7.36 -1.30 -6.19
C SER A 105 -7.20 -0.36 -5.00
N LEU A 106 -5.98 -0.16 -4.48
CA LEU A 106 -5.69 0.75 -3.36
C LEU A 106 -5.08 2.09 -3.82
N VAL A 107 -5.03 2.34 -5.13
CA VAL A 107 -4.41 3.56 -5.68
C VAL A 107 -5.25 4.80 -5.35
N ASP A 108 -6.56 4.72 -5.48
CA ASP A 108 -7.50 5.78 -5.12
C ASP A 108 -7.45 6.11 -3.63
N ASP A 109 -7.50 5.09 -2.77
CA ASP A 109 -7.31 5.22 -1.33
C ASP A 109 -5.97 5.89 -0.97
N ALA A 110 -4.88 5.47 -1.63
CA ALA A 110 -3.56 6.03 -1.41
C ALA A 110 -3.48 7.51 -1.85
N LEU A 111 -4.10 7.87 -2.98
CA LEU A 111 -4.20 9.26 -3.43
C LEU A 111 -4.96 10.12 -2.42
N LEU A 112 -6.06 9.60 -1.87
CA LEU A 112 -6.83 10.28 -0.83
C LEU A 112 -5.99 10.52 0.43
N LEU A 113 -5.26 9.48 0.90
CA LEU A 113 -4.39 9.61 2.08
C LEU A 113 -3.26 10.62 1.87
N ILE A 114 -2.64 10.63 0.69
CA ILE A 114 -1.60 11.62 0.35
C ILE A 114 -2.19 13.03 0.33
N GLY A 115 -3.37 13.20 -0.29
CA GLY A 115 -4.06 14.49 -0.35
C GLY A 115 -4.38 15.02 1.05
N LYS A 116 -4.96 14.18 1.91
CA LYS A 116 -5.25 14.53 3.32
C LYS A 116 -3.98 14.84 4.11
N ALA A 117 -2.91 14.06 3.93
CA ALA A 117 -1.65 14.29 4.62
C ALA A 117 -1.00 15.62 4.24
N TYR A 118 -1.04 16.00 2.96
CA TYR A 118 -0.61 17.33 2.52
C TYR A 118 -1.48 18.46 3.08
N TYR A 119 -2.80 18.27 3.09
CA TYR A 119 -3.75 19.23 3.63
C TYR A 119 -3.46 19.53 5.11
N TYR A 120 -3.26 18.51 5.94
CA TYR A 120 -2.90 18.70 7.34
C TYR A 120 -1.53 19.37 7.52
N GLN A 121 -0.62 19.24 6.58
CA GLN A 121 0.68 19.93 6.61
C GLN A 121 0.63 21.37 6.08
N ASP A 122 -0.56 21.88 5.74
CA ASP A 122 -0.78 23.20 5.11
C ASP A 122 -0.15 23.32 3.70
N GLU A 123 0.12 22.18 3.06
CA GLU A 123 0.63 22.12 1.69
C GLU A 123 -0.53 22.05 0.67
N ASN A 124 -1.40 23.05 0.72
CA ASN A 124 -2.69 23.05 0.03
C ASN A 124 -2.61 22.83 -1.49
N GLN A 125 -1.58 23.36 -2.15
CA GLN A 125 -1.38 23.16 -3.60
C GLN A 125 -1.05 21.71 -3.96
N LYS A 126 -0.30 21.00 -3.08
CA LYS A 126 0.01 19.59 -3.29
C LYS A 126 -1.23 18.72 -2.99
N ALA A 127 -1.97 19.07 -1.94
CA ALA A 127 -3.23 18.42 -1.60
C ALA A 127 -4.23 18.51 -2.77
N GLU A 128 -4.45 19.72 -3.30
CA GLU A 128 -5.34 19.96 -4.43
C GLU A 128 -4.96 19.13 -5.66
N ARG A 129 -3.66 19.04 -5.98
CA ARG A 129 -3.21 18.20 -7.10
C ARG A 129 -3.55 16.73 -6.91
N LYS A 130 -3.37 16.20 -5.68
CA LYS A 130 -3.68 14.79 -5.39
C LYS A 130 -5.18 14.51 -5.41
N PHE A 131 -6.00 15.43 -4.91
CA PHE A 131 -7.45 15.29 -5.02
C PHE A 131 -7.94 15.40 -6.46
N LYS A 132 -7.36 16.28 -7.29
CA LYS A 132 -7.66 16.33 -8.73
C LYS A 132 -7.27 15.04 -9.45
N GLU A 133 -6.09 14.48 -9.14
CA GLU A 133 -5.61 13.22 -9.69
C GLU A 133 -6.59 12.07 -9.34
N LEU A 134 -7.06 12.02 -8.09
CA LEU A 134 -8.08 11.07 -7.64
C LEU A 134 -9.38 11.22 -8.43
N LEU A 135 -9.96 12.42 -8.46
CA LEU A 135 -11.25 12.68 -9.09
C LEU A 135 -11.24 12.44 -10.62
N GLN A 136 -10.11 12.70 -11.28
CA GLN A 136 -9.98 12.54 -12.73
C GLN A 136 -9.64 11.11 -13.11
N GLY A 137 -8.80 10.45 -12.32
CA GLY A 137 -8.33 9.09 -12.60
C GLY A 137 -9.30 8.00 -12.13
N TYR A 138 -10.04 8.28 -11.05
CA TYR A 138 -10.89 7.28 -10.38
C TYR A 138 -12.31 7.80 -10.10
N PRO A 139 -13.06 8.19 -11.14
CA PRO A 139 -14.40 8.79 -10.98
C PRO A 139 -15.44 7.81 -10.44
N GLN A 140 -15.16 6.53 -10.39
CA GLN A 140 -16.01 5.47 -9.85
C GLN A 140 -15.55 4.97 -8.46
N SER A 141 -14.61 5.68 -7.83
CA SER A 141 -14.19 5.35 -6.46
C SER A 141 -15.34 5.57 -5.48
N ASP A 142 -15.46 4.67 -4.52
CA ASP A 142 -16.50 4.74 -3.46
C ASP A 142 -16.15 5.73 -2.33
N LEU A 143 -15.08 6.53 -2.48
CA LEU A 143 -14.52 7.46 -1.49
C LEU A 143 -15.29 8.78 -1.43
#